data_7244c594c4b7318c48e2cb0c76c9330a
#
_entry.id   7244c594c4b7318c48e2cb0c76c9330a
#
_cell.length_a   1.000
_cell.length_b   1.000
_cell.length_c   1.000
_cell.angle_alpha   90.00
_cell.angle_beta   90.00
_cell.angle_gamma   90.00
#
_symmetry.space_group_name_H-M   'P 1'
#
loop_
_entity.id
_entity.type
_entity.pdbx_description
1 polymer ?
#
loop_
_entity_poly.entity_id
_entity_poly.type
_entity_poly.pdbx_seq_one_letter_code
_entity_poly.pdbx_strand_id
1 'polypeptide(L)'
;SQDAVRIFLALAFSSALLYIVSQIYLYFTGVSFIEFPILVMDFFILLGTMTAFRLGVKLIYKEIIKVRMNSKRNVVIFGAGQTGMVAKRAIESDPHAAVRVVAFLDENKKMIGKTAEGVPIMDLSTKFEDVIKKFKPREFIIAITSLPAYKKKRIIELGLKYDLTIKNVPHIDKWINGEFSAKQLKTVNIEDLLGRETI
;
A
#
# COMPACT_ATOMS: atom_id res chain seq x y z
N SER A 1 11.11 -15.14 -13.88
CA SER A 1 11.94 -16.10 -14.63
C SER A 1 12.50 -15.56 -15.96
N GLN A 2 11.77 -14.74 -16.72
CA GLN A 2 12.28 -14.15 -17.98
C GLN A 2 13.56 -13.34 -17.81
N ASP A 3 13.68 -12.59 -16.73
CA ASP A 3 14.88 -11.79 -16.49
C ASP A 3 16.11 -12.63 -16.12
N ALA A 4 15.94 -13.78 -15.45
CA ALA A 4 17.05 -14.68 -15.17
C ALA A 4 17.63 -15.28 -16.46
N VAL A 5 16.76 -15.60 -17.42
CA VAL A 5 17.19 -16.05 -18.74
C VAL A 5 17.94 -14.97 -19.50
N ARG A 6 17.49 -13.71 -19.41
CA ARG A 6 18.18 -12.58 -20.05
C ARG A 6 19.58 -12.35 -19.45
N ILE A 7 19.72 -12.43 -18.13
CA ILE A 7 21.02 -12.31 -17.46
C ILE A 7 21.96 -13.46 -17.90
N PHE A 8 21.46 -14.69 -17.88
CA PHE A 8 22.22 -15.84 -18.33
C PHE A 8 22.70 -15.70 -19.76
N LEU A 9 21.80 -15.31 -20.67
CA LEU A 9 22.17 -15.11 -22.11
C LEU A 9 23.18 -13.97 -22.28
N ALA A 10 23.05 -12.87 -21.54
CA ALA A 10 23.99 -11.75 -21.61
C ALA A 10 25.39 -12.17 -21.13
N LEU A 11 25.48 -12.91 -20.02
CA LEU A 11 26.74 -13.42 -19.50
C LEU A 11 27.38 -14.45 -20.44
N ALA A 12 26.58 -15.39 -20.98
CA ALA A 12 27.05 -16.37 -21.93
C ALA A 12 27.58 -15.70 -23.20
N PHE A 13 26.89 -14.68 -23.71
CA PHE A 13 27.33 -13.93 -24.88
C PHE A 13 28.63 -13.16 -24.61
N SER A 14 28.76 -12.51 -23.45
CA SER A 14 29.97 -11.81 -23.02
C SER A 14 31.16 -12.75 -22.91
N SER A 15 31.00 -13.94 -22.28
CA SER A 15 32.06 -14.93 -22.13
C SER A 15 32.47 -15.53 -23.47
N ALA A 16 31.52 -15.76 -24.37
CA ALA A 16 31.80 -16.23 -25.71
C ALA A 16 32.63 -15.22 -26.53
N LEU A 17 32.27 -13.93 -26.41
CA LEU A 17 33.01 -12.84 -27.08
C LEU A 17 34.45 -12.75 -26.57
N LEU A 18 34.66 -12.80 -25.26
CA LEU A 18 35.98 -12.80 -24.65
C LEU A 18 36.81 -14.02 -25.12
N TYR A 19 36.18 -15.17 -25.22
CA TYR A 19 36.85 -16.36 -25.75
C TYR A 19 37.30 -16.18 -27.21
N ILE A 20 36.44 -15.65 -28.05
CA ILE A 20 36.77 -15.36 -29.46
C ILE A 20 37.94 -14.37 -29.55
N VAL A 21 37.92 -13.31 -28.77
CA VAL A 21 39.05 -12.34 -28.71
C VAL A 21 40.34 -13.00 -28.27
N SER A 22 40.27 -13.85 -27.24
CA SER A 22 41.44 -14.62 -26.78
C SER A 22 42.01 -15.55 -27.85
N GLN A 23 41.19 -16.22 -28.68
CA GLN A 23 41.62 -17.05 -29.78
C GLN A 23 42.24 -16.25 -30.92
N ILE A 24 41.71 -15.10 -31.25
CA ILE A 24 42.28 -14.19 -32.26
C ILE A 24 43.66 -13.70 -31.79
N TYR A 25 43.80 -13.32 -30.52
CA TYR A 25 45.06 -12.88 -29.95
C TYR A 25 46.12 -14.00 -29.98
N LEU A 26 45.73 -15.22 -29.60
CA LEU A 26 46.59 -16.40 -29.67
C LEU A 26 47.09 -16.67 -31.12
N TYR A 27 46.23 -16.50 -32.11
CA TYR A 27 46.59 -16.69 -33.52
C TYR A 27 47.68 -15.71 -33.99
N PHE A 28 47.64 -14.43 -33.53
CA PHE A 28 48.60 -13.41 -33.94
C PHE A 28 49.88 -13.37 -33.10
N THR A 29 49.82 -13.74 -31.83
CA THR A 29 50.98 -13.60 -30.92
C THR A 29 51.59 -14.92 -30.47
N GLY A 30 50.93 -16.06 -30.71
CA GLY A 30 51.32 -17.37 -30.24
C GLY A 30 51.20 -17.62 -28.75
N VAL A 31 50.63 -16.64 -27.99
CA VAL A 31 50.43 -16.71 -26.53
C VAL A 31 48.93 -16.56 -26.22
N SER A 32 48.39 -17.41 -25.36
CA SER A 32 47.01 -17.31 -24.90
C SER A 32 46.84 -16.10 -23.98
N PHE A 33 45.89 -15.22 -24.30
CA PHE A 33 45.57 -14.05 -23.45
C PHE A 33 44.84 -14.48 -22.17
N ILE A 34 43.87 -15.38 -22.30
CA ILE A 34 43.11 -15.94 -21.18
C ILE A 34 42.93 -17.43 -21.41
N GLU A 35 43.25 -18.23 -20.41
CA GLU A 35 43.03 -19.67 -20.48
C GLU A 35 41.56 -20.01 -20.28
N PHE A 36 41.09 -21.07 -20.98
CA PHE A 36 39.68 -21.49 -20.93
C PHE A 36 39.13 -21.72 -19.49
N PRO A 37 39.89 -22.37 -18.56
CA PRO A 37 39.41 -22.57 -17.19
C PRO A 37 39.11 -21.25 -16.46
N ILE A 38 39.85 -20.17 -16.73
CA ILE A 38 39.66 -18.84 -16.13
C ILE A 38 38.33 -18.25 -16.58
N LEU A 39 37.99 -18.37 -17.87
CA LEU A 39 36.71 -17.93 -18.43
C LEU A 39 35.52 -18.66 -17.81
N VAL A 40 35.66 -19.96 -17.58
CA VAL A 40 34.62 -20.76 -16.92
C VAL A 40 34.41 -20.30 -15.47
N MET A 41 35.49 -20.08 -14.72
CA MET A 41 35.40 -19.58 -13.34
C MET A 41 34.78 -18.19 -13.28
N ASP A 42 35.18 -17.28 -14.17
CA ASP A 42 34.64 -15.93 -14.28
C ASP A 42 33.12 -15.97 -14.55
N PHE A 43 32.69 -16.78 -15.49
CA PHE A 43 31.26 -16.95 -15.78
C PHE A 43 30.44 -17.37 -14.55
N PHE A 44 30.91 -18.36 -13.78
CA PHE A 44 30.21 -18.81 -12.57
C PHE A 44 30.22 -17.78 -11.46
N ILE A 45 31.32 -17.06 -11.28
CA ILE A 45 31.44 -15.97 -10.29
C ILE A 45 30.47 -14.85 -10.65
N LEU A 46 30.42 -14.40 -11.90
CA LEU A 46 29.51 -13.36 -12.36
C LEU A 46 28.06 -13.79 -12.23
N LEU A 47 27.73 -15.01 -12.61
CA LEU A 47 26.38 -15.56 -12.49
C LEU A 47 25.93 -15.60 -11.02
N GLY A 48 26.79 -16.09 -10.13
CA GLY A 48 26.52 -16.13 -8.69
C GLY A 48 26.34 -14.73 -8.10
N THR A 49 27.25 -13.81 -8.41
CA THR A 49 27.22 -12.43 -7.92
C THR A 49 25.95 -11.69 -8.40
N MET A 50 25.62 -11.78 -9.68
CA MET A 50 24.42 -11.15 -10.24
C MET A 50 23.13 -11.71 -9.62
N THR A 51 23.10 -13.03 -9.40
CA THR A 51 21.94 -13.67 -8.76
C THR A 51 21.82 -13.25 -7.30
N ALA A 52 22.92 -13.24 -6.55
CA ALA A 52 22.96 -12.82 -5.15
C ALA A 52 22.57 -11.34 -5.00
N PHE A 53 23.10 -10.47 -5.85
CA PHE A 53 22.75 -9.04 -5.86
C PHE A 53 21.24 -8.83 -6.09
N ARG A 54 20.68 -9.53 -7.07
CA ARG A 54 19.24 -9.43 -7.36
C ARG A 54 18.37 -9.92 -6.21
N LEU A 55 18.75 -11.03 -5.56
CA LEU A 55 18.04 -11.51 -4.37
C LEU A 55 18.15 -10.51 -3.22
N GLY A 56 19.34 -9.94 -3.01
CA GLY A 56 19.59 -8.91 -2.00
C GLY A 56 18.69 -7.70 -2.19
N VAL A 57 18.65 -7.15 -3.41
CA VAL A 57 17.77 -6.01 -3.74
C VAL A 57 16.29 -6.35 -3.49
N LYS A 58 15.84 -7.54 -3.88
CA LYS A 58 14.46 -7.99 -3.61
C LYS A 58 14.15 -8.09 -2.11
N LEU A 59 15.07 -8.62 -1.33
CA LEU A 59 14.89 -8.75 0.12
C LEU A 59 14.84 -7.38 0.80
N ILE A 60 15.76 -6.48 0.47
CA ILE A 60 15.80 -5.12 0.97
C ILE A 60 14.52 -4.37 0.61
N TYR A 61 14.09 -4.45 -0.65
CA TYR A 61 12.87 -3.80 -1.10
C TYR A 61 11.62 -4.31 -0.36
N LYS A 62 11.54 -5.63 -0.15
CA LYS A 62 10.45 -6.25 0.60
C LYS A 62 10.43 -5.79 2.07
N GLU A 63 11.60 -5.66 2.70
CA GLU A 63 11.69 -5.21 4.09
C GLU A 63 11.35 -3.72 4.24
N ILE A 64 11.83 -2.86 3.32
CA ILE A 64 11.48 -1.44 3.29
C ILE A 64 9.97 -1.24 3.13
N ILE A 65 9.33 -1.99 2.23
CA ILE A 65 7.86 -1.91 2.06
C ILE A 65 7.15 -2.37 3.34
N LYS A 66 7.59 -3.45 3.96
CA LYS A 66 6.98 -3.99 5.19
C LYS A 66 7.09 -2.99 6.35
N VAL A 67 8.24 -2.36 6.54
CA VAL A 67 8.44 -1.30 7.54
C VAL A 67 7.54 -0.11 7.23
N ARG A 68 7.47 0.34 5.97
CA ARG A 68 6.61 1.45 5.55
C ARG A 68 5.12 1.14 5.72
N MET A 69 4.70 -0.10 5.52
CA MET A 69 3.31 -0.53 5.77
C MET A 69 2.98 -0.61 7.26
N ASN A 70 3.93 -1.03 8.11
CA ASN A 70 3.74 -1.12 9.56
C ASN A 70 3.71 0.26 10.25
N SER A 71 4.31 1.27 9.65
CA SER A 71 4.29 2.65 10.18
C SER A 71 3.00 3.42 9.84
N LYS A 72 2.14 2.86 8.98
CA LYS A 72 0.87 3.49 8.61
C LYS A 72 -0.15 3.38 9.74
N ARG A 73 -0.84 4.49 10.03
CA ARG A 73 -1.96 4.52 10.97
C ARG A 73 -3.16 3.78 10.36
N ASN A 74 -3.73 2.87 11.12
CA ASN A 74 -4.93 2.15 10.69
C ASN A 74 -6.15 3.07 10.78
N VAL A 75 -6.97 3.03 9.74
CA VAL A 75 -8.19 3.82 9.60
C VAL A 75 -9.35 2.90 9.24
N VAL A 76 -10.52 3.15 9.81
CA VAL A 76 -11.78 2.48 9.47
C VAL A 76 -12.71 3.48 8.83
N ILE A 77 -13.39 3.08 7.76
CA ILE A 77 -14.36 3.92 7.04
C ILE A 77 -15.76 3.38 7.27
N PHE A 78 -16.68 4.24 7.69
CA PHE A 78 -18.10 3.94 7.77
C PHE A 78 -18.80 4.36 6.48
N GLY A 79 -19.39 3.37 5.81
CA GLY A 79 -19.99 3.46 4.48
C GLY A 79 -19.08 2.83 3.42
N ALA A 80 -19.47 1.64 2.94
CA ALA A 80 -18.77 0.90 1.87
C ALA A 80 -19.30 1.25 0.46
N GLY A 81 -20.05 2.35 0.34
CA GLY A 81 -20.57 2.87 -0.92
C GLY A 81 -19.50 3.63 -1.73
N GLN A 82 -19.95 4.28 -2.80
CA GLN A 82 -19.07 5.03 -3.70
C GLN A 82 -18.24 6.09 -2.99
N THR A 83 -18.86 6.89 -2.10
CA THR A 83 -18.15 7.91 -1.30
C THR A 83 -17.04 7.30 -0.44
N GLY A 84 -17.29 6.14 0.18
CA GLY A 84 -16.29 5.43 0.98
C GLY A 84 -15.12 4.93 0.15
N MET A 85 -15.36 4.41 -1.05
CA MET A 85 -14.30 3.98 -1.96
C MET A 85 -13.44 5.16 -2.46
N VAL A 86 -14.08 6.28 -2.82
CA VAL A 86 -13.36 7.50 -3.19
C VAL A 86 -12.53 8.02 -2.03
N ALA A 87 -13.09 8.05 -0.81
CA ALA A 87 -12.36 8.45 0.39
C ALA A 87 -11.14 7.55 0.64
N LYS A 88 -11.29 6.23 0.53
CA LYS A 88 -10.17 5.29 0.66
C LYS A 88 -9.05 5.61 -0.32
N ARG A 89 -9.37 5.74 -1.62
CA ARG A 89 -8.37 6.04 -2.66
C ARG A 89 -7.65 7.35 -2.39
N ALA A 90 -8.38 8.42 -2.07
CA ALA A 90 -7.80 9.73 -1.80
C ALA A 90 -6.88 9.74 -0.58
N ILE A 91 -7.24 8.99 0.48
CA ILE A 91 -6.45 8.92 1.71
C ILE A 91 -5.19 8.07 1.51
N GLU A 92 -5.31 6.94 0.81
CA GLU A 92 -4.19 6.03 0.59
C GLU A 92 -3.23 6.51 -0.51
N SER A 93 -3.69 7.38 -1.42
CA SER A 93 -2.86 7.99 -2.46
C SER A 93 -2.04 9.18 -1.95
N ASP A 94 -2.37 9.76 -0.79
CA ASP A 94 -1.58 10.84 -0.19
C ASP A 94 -0.31 10.28 0.47
N PRO A 95 0.89 10.55 -0.08
CA PRO A 95 2.15 10.05 0.47
C PRO A 95 2.43 10.54 1.90
N HIS A 96 1.85 11.70 2.27
CA HIS A 96 2.05 12.35 3.57
C HIS A 96 1.07 11.87 4.63
N ALA A 97 -0.07 11.29 4.24
CA ALA A 97 -1.08 10.83 5.18
C ALA A 97 -0.60 9.65 6.04
N ALA A 98 0.29 8.80 5.52
CA ALA A 98 0.81 7.59 6.17
C ALA A 98 -0.29 6.77 6.85
N VAL A 99 -1.42 6.57 6.15
CA VAL A 99 -2.60 5.84 6.64
C VAL A 99 -2.90 4.62 5.78
N ARG A 100 -3.62 3.66 6.34
CA ARG A 100 -4.09 2.47 5.67
C ARG A 100 -5.53 2.17 6.12
N VAL A 101 -6.42 2.00 5.17
CA VAL A 101 -7.78 1.55 5.46
C VAL A 101 -7.77 0.05 5.72
N VAL A 102 -8.23 -0.35 6.91
CA VAL A 102 -8.16 -1.76 7.37
C VAL A 102 -9.50 -2.46 7.33
N ALA A 103 -10.60 -1.72 7.41
CA ALA A 103 -11.95 -2.24 7.28
C ALA A 103 -12.92 -1.13 6.82
N PHE A 104 -13.95 -1.54 6.11
CA PHE A 104 -15.18 -0.78 5.97
C PHE A 104 -16.19 -1.29 6.99
N LEU A 105 -16.97 -0.39 7.57
CA LEU A 105 -18.16 -0.73 8.34
C LEU A 105 -19.39 -0.26 7.56
N ASP A 106 -20.41 -1.10 7.50
CA ASP A 106 -21.67 -0.78 6.82
C ASP A 106 -22.84 -1.41 7.54
N GLU A 107 -24.05 -0.88 7.33
CA GLU A 107 -25.30 -1.46 7.84
C GLU A 107 -26.06 -2.23 6.74
N ASN A 108 -25.64 -2.09 5.49
CA ASN A 108 -26.27 -2.77 4.36
C ASN A 108 -25.87 -4.25 4.31
N LYS A 109 -26.80 -5.12 4.70
CA LYS A 109 -26.62 -6.58 4.71
C LYS A 109 -26.11 -7.16 3.39
N LYS A 110 -26.40 -6.52 2.26
CA LYS A 110 -25.94 -6.97 0.92
C LYS A 110 -24.46 -6.75 0.70
N MET A 111 -23.85 -5.82 1.44
CA MET A 111 -22.42 -5.48 1.35
C MET A 111 -21.59 -6.21 2.41
N ILE A 112 -22.17 -6.49 3.57
CA ILE A 112 -21.48 -7.13 4.70
C ILE A 112 -20.96 -8.51 4.29
N GLY A 113 -19.73 -8.82 4.71
CA GLY A 113 -19.02 -10.07 4.39
C GLY A 113 -18.29 -10.06 3.03
N LYS A 114 -18.49 -9.02 2.21
CA LYS A 114 -17.76 -8.82 0.97
C LYS A 114 -16.47 -8.02 1.19
N THR A 115 -15.71 -7.86 0.14
CA THR A 115 -14.54 -6.97 0.11
C THR A 115 -14.75 -5.86 -0.91
N ALA A 116 -14.31 -4.65 -0.57
CA ALA A 116 -14.23 -3.52 -1.49
C ALA A 116 -12.76 -3.11 -1.63
N GLU A 117 -12.23 -3.18 -2.83
CA GLU A 117 -10.80 -2.86 -3.13
C GLU A 117 -9.82 -3.57 -2.18
N GLY A 118 -10.05 -4.85 -1.92
CA GLY A 118 -9.20 -5.68 -1.05
C GLY A 118 -9.38 -5.45 0.45
N VAL A 119 -10.35 -4.62 0.87
CA VAL A 119 -10.64 -4.32 2.28
C VAL A 119 -11.97 -4.96 2.68
N PRO A 120 -12.06 -5.70 3.81
CA PRO A 120 -13.28 -6.35 4.24
C PRO A 120 -14.36 -5.34 4.67
N ILE A 121 -15.62 -5.67 4.35
CA ILE A 121 -16.81 -4.92 4.79
C ILE A 121 -17.44 -5.68 5.95
N MET A 122 -17.53 -5.05 7.11
CA MET A 122 -18.03 -5.63 8.35
C MET A 122 -19.26 -4.89 8.83
N ASP A 123 -20.08 -5.57 9.62
CA ASP A 123 -21.29 -4.98 10.21
C ASP A 123 -20.93 -4.00 11.34
N LEU A 124 -21.40 -2.76 11.23
CA LEU A 124 -21.19 -1.74 12.26
C LEU A 124 -21.76 -2.17 13.63
N SER A 125 -22.93 -2.80 13.63
CA SER A 125 -23.68 -3.08 14.86
C SER A 125 -23.08 -4.25 15.67
N THR A 126 -22.60 -5.29 14.98
CA THR A 126 -22.17 -6.55 15.60
C THR A 126 -20.66 -6.71 15.66
N LYS A 127 -19.93 -6.05 14.78
CA LYS A 127 -18.48 -6.26 14.59
C LYS A 127 -17.62 -5.06 14.96
N PHE A 128 -18.18 -3.95 15.43
CA PHE A 128 -17.42 -2.74 15.73
C PHE A 128 -16.31 -3.01 16.74
N GLU A 129 -16.63 -3.65 17.86
CA GLU A 129 -15.62 -3.95 18.90
C GLU A 129 -14.53 -4.91 18.41
N ASP A 130 -14.91 -5.91 17.61
CA ASP A 130 -13.96 -6.86 17.01
C ASP A 130 -12.99 -6.14 16.08
N VAL A 131 -13.49 -5.18 15.30
CA VAL A 131 -12.66 -4.35 14.40
C VAL A 131 -11.68 -3.52 15.20
N ILE A 132 -12.13 -2.87 16.28
CA ILE A 132 -11.25 -2.06 17.14
C ILE A 132 -10.17 -2.93 17.79
N LYS A 133 -10.54 -4.07 18.37
CA LYS A 133 -9.58 -4.99 19.01
C LYS A 133 -8.57 -5.57 18.03
N LYS A 134 -9.04 -5.95 16.83
CA LYS A 134 -8.23 -6.61 15.80
C LYS A 134 -7.28 -5.66 15.10
N PHE A 135 -7.79 -4.51 14.66
CA PHE A 135 -7.05 -3.60 13.78
C PHE A 135 -6.46 -2.39 14.50
N LYS A 136 -6.90 -2.10 15.73
CA LYS A 136 -6.46 -0.96 16.56
C LYS A 136 -6.39 0.32 15.74
N PRO A 137 -7.50 0.74 15.08
CA PRO A 137 -7.52 1.96 14.29
C PRO A 137 -7.33 3.17 15.21
N ARG A 138 -6.77 4.25 14.67
CA ARG A 138 -6.69 5.54 15.35
C ARG A 138 -7.73 6.53 14.84
N GLU A 139 -8.21 6.32 13.64
CA GLU A 139 -9.13 7.23 12.97
C GLU A 139 -10.36 6.46 12.45
N PHE A 140 -11.51 7.08 12.59
CA PHE A 140 -12.79 6.59 12.09
C PHE A 140 -13.37 7.63 11.14
N ILE A 141 -13.59 7.27 9.88
CA ILE A 141 -14.04 8.20 8.86
C ILE A 141 -15.47 7.90 8.47
N ILE A 142 -16.35 8.88 8.62
CA ILE A 142 -17.74 8.80 8.18
C ILE A 142 -17.80 9.21 6.70
N ALA A 143 -18.14 8.25 5.84
CA ALA A 143 -18.25 8.44 4.40
C ALA A 143 -19.71 8.27 3.89
N ILE A 144 -20.68 8.62 4.73
CA ILE A 144 -22.10 8.60 4.39
C ILE A 144 -22.58 10.05 4.32
N THR A 145 -23.06 10.45 3.15
CA THR A 145 -23.43 11.83 2.84
C THR A 145 -24.66 12.31 3.63
N SER A 146 -25.62 11.43 3.89
CA SER A 146 -26.84 11.75 4.62
C SER A 146 -27.02 10.78 5.78
N LEU A 147 -26.39 11.10 6.91
CA LEU A 147 -26.50 10.33 8.13
C LEU A 147 -27.44 11.02 9.10
N PRO A 148 -28.52 10.35 9.59
CA PRO A 148 -29.40 10.90 10.61
C PRO A 148 -28.63 11.33 11.87
N ALA A 149 -29.05 12.44 12.49
CA ALA A 149 -28.36 13.02 13.63
C ALA A 149 -28.14 12.02 14.80
N TYR A 150 -29.15 11.19 15.10
CA TYR A 150 -29.06 10.19 16.16
C TYR A 150 -28.00 9.13 15.88
N LYS A 151 -27.82 8.71 14.61
CA LYS A 151 -26.77 7.78 14.21
C LYS A 151 -25.39 8.43 14.29
N LYS A 152 -25.28 9.68 13.85
CA LYS A 152 -24.04 10.46 13.96
C LYS A 152 -23.60 10.56 15.42
N LYS A 153 -24.54 10.91 16.32
CA LYS A 153 -24.31 10.96 17.77
C LYS A 153 -23.78 9.64 18.32
N ARG A 154 -24.44 8.51 18.00
CA ARG A 154 -24.03 7.18 18.43
C ARG A 154 -22.61 6.82 17.97
N ILE A 155 -22.24 7.15 16.73
CA ILE A 155 -20.91 6.90 16.19
C ILE A 155 -19.86 7.72 16.92
N ILE A 156 -20.15 8.98 17.22
CA ILE A 156 -19.23 9.85 17.96
C ILE A 156 -19.04 9.34 19.39
N GLU A 157 -20.10 8.92 20.06
CA GLU A 157 -20.04 8.30 21.39
C GLU A 157 -19.18 7.03 21.39
N LEU A 158 -19.33 6.17 20.35
CA LEU A 158 -18.48 5.00 20.17
C LEU A 158 -17.02 5.40 19.92
N GLY A 159 -16.78 6.43 19.11
CA GLY A 159 -15.44 6.93 18.87
C GLY A 159 -14.75 7.43 20.14
N LEU A 160 -15.45 8.19 20.94
CA LEU A 160 -14.96 8.68 22.23
C LEU A 160 -14.65 7.51 23.19
N LYS A 161 -15.54 6.51 23.29
CA LYS A 161 -15.35 5.34 24.13
C LYS A 161 -14.04 4.58 23.81
N TYR A 162 -13.62 4.61 22.55
CA TYR A 162 -12.43 3.86 22.07
C TYR A 162 -11.26 4.77 21.69
N ASP A 163 -11.27 6.04 22.08
CA ASP A 163 -10.21 7.04 21.79
C ASP A 163 -9.89 7.15 20.29
N LEU A 164 -10.94 7.20 19.47
CA LEU A 164 -10.82 7.34 18.03
C LEU A 164 -11.01 8.79 17.59
N THR A 165 -10.12 9.29 16.74
CA THR A 165 -10.35 10.55 16.04
C THR A 165 -11.42 10.35 14.96
N ILE A 166 -12.56 11.03 15.08
CA ILE A 166 -13.64 10.93 14.09
C ILE A 166 -13.48 12.03 13.06
N LYS A 167 -13.51 11.63 11.79
CA LYS A 167 -13.49 12.55 10.66
C LYS A 167 -14.70 12.33 9.78
N ASN A 168 -15.16 13.39 9.10
CA ASN A 168 -16.26 13.32 8.15
C ASN A 168 -15.76 13.65 6.74
N VAL A 169 -16.21 12.89 5.76
CA VAL A 169 -16.05 13.22 4.34
C VAL A 169 -17.07 14.31 4.03
N PRO A 170 -16.64 15.48 3.52
CA PRO A 170 -17.56 16.55 3.16
C PRO A 170 -18.48 16.10 2.01
N HIS A 171 -19.63 16.76 1.89
CA HIS A 171 -20.56 16.54 0.78
C HIS A 171 -19.87 16.76 -0.58
N ILE A 172 -20.29 16.02 -1.61
CA ILE A 172 -19.69 16.06 -2.95
C ILE A 172 -19.60 17.47 -3.52
N ASP A 173 -20.60 18.31 -3.25
CA ASP A 173 -20.65 19.71 -3.69
C ASP A 173 -19.52 20.59 -3.12
N LYS A 174 -18.85 20.11 -2.06
CA LYS A 174 -17.72 20.79 -1.41
C LYS A 174 -16.36 20.26 -1.86
N TRP A 175 -16.34 19.33 -2.83
CA TRP A 175 -15.10 18.80 -3.36
C TRP A 175 -14.46 19.81 -4.32
N ILE A 176 -13.16 20.04 -4.17
CA ILE A 176 -12.41 20.98 -4.99
C ILE A 176 -12.24 20.38 -6.38
N ASN A 177 -12.70 21.08 -7.42
CA ASN A 177 -12.67 20.64 -8.82
C ASN A 177 -13.34 19.27 -9.07
N GLY A 178 -14.35 18.89 -8.23
CA GLY A 178 -15.00 17.59 -8.35
C GLY A 178 -14.19 16.41 -7.82
N GLU A 179 -13.00 16.66 -7.26
CA GLU A 179 -12.13 15.63 -6.69
C GLU A 179 -12.06 15.75 -5.16
N PHE A 180 -12.07 14.62 -4.49
CA PHE A 180 -11.89 14.54 -3.04
C PHE A 180 -10.41 14.38 -2.70
N SER A 181 -9.92 15.21 -1.78
CA SER A 181 -8.56 15.12 -1.23
C SER A 181 -8.60 14.80 0.27
N ALA A 182 -7.63 14.04 0.77
CA ALA A 182 -7.49 13.73 2.19
C ALA A 182 -7.42 14.98 3.09
N LYS A 183 -6.94 16.11 2.58
CA LYS A 183 -6.88 17.39 3.28
C LYS A 183 -8.25 18.00 3.56
N GLN A 184 -9.29 17.57 2.87
CA GLN A 184 -10.67 18.04 3.05
C GLN A 184 -11.42 17.29 4.16
N LEU A 185 -10.84 16.25 4.75
CA LEU A 185 -11.42 15.56 5.90
C LEU A 185 -11.53 16.54 7.08
N LYS A 186 -12.75 16.69 7.59
CA LYS A 186 -13.03 17.52 8.77
C LYS A 186 -13.13 16.66 10.01
N THR A 187 -12.38 17.01 11.05
CA THR A 187 -12.53 16.40 12.37
C THR A 187 -13.88 16.78 12.93
N VAL A 188 -14.60 15.83 13.49
CA VAL A 188 -15.90 16.04 14.12
C VAL A 188 -15.67 16.20 15.61
N ASN A 189 -16.00 17.37 16.14
CA ASN A 189 -15.93 17.66 17.56
C ASN A 189 -17.28 17.45 18.24
N ILE A 190 -17.28 17.37 19.59
CA ILE A 190 -18.50 17.19 20.39
C ILE A 190 -19.44 18.39 20.22
N GLU A 191 -18.89 19.58 20.02
CA GLU A 191 -19.65 20.81 19.80
C GLU A 191 -20.54 20.72 18.55
N ASP A 192 -20.11 19.99 17.52
CA ASP A 192 -20.89 19.74 16.30
C ASP A 192 -22.18 18.93 16.55
N LEU A 193 -22.28 18.27 17.72
CA LEU A 193 -23.48 17.54 18.15
C LEU A 193 -24.51 18.43 18.83
N LEU A 194 -24.07 19.53 19.43
CA LEU A 194 -24.92 20.39 20.24
C LEU A 194 -25.71 21.40 19.41
N GLY A 195 -25.58 21.35 18.07
CA GLY A 195 -26.38 22.17 17.16
C GLY A 195 -26.19 23.67 17.31
N ARG A 196 -25.11 24.13 17.94
CA ARG A 196 -24.75 25.53 17.93
C ARG A 196 -24.09 25.87 16.61
N GLU A 197 -24.87 26.40 15.69
CA GLU A 197 -24.30 27.24 14.65
C GLU A 197 -23.50 28.33 15.37
N THR A 198 -22.20 28.36 15.18
CA THR A 198 -21.40 29.51 15.56
C THR A 198 -21.89 30.69 14.76
N ILE A 199 -22.54 31.62 15.45
CA ILE A 199 -22.91 32.95 14.96
C ILE A 199 -21.65 33.73 14.57
#